data_6d85b839a45167d65500a06b96d1275a
#
_entry.id   6d85b839a45167d65500a06b96d1275a
#
_cell.length_a   1.000
_cell.length_b   1.000
_cell.length_c   1.000
_cell.angle_alpha   90.00
_cell.angle_beta   90.00
_cell.angle_gamma   90.00
#
_symmetry.space_group_name_H-M   'P 1'
#
loop_
_entity.id
_entity.type
_entity.pdbx_description
1 polymer ?
#
loop_
_entity_poly.entity_id
_entity_poly.type
_entity_poly.pdbx_seq_one_letter_code
_entity_poly.pdbx_strand_id
1 'polypeptide(L)'
;MKKSVLALALCSLTALSSQAFAQQVQEGPWLVRVRAVHLDPANKSDPVGGTGATNRLTINSKTMPELDISYFFTPHWAAELILTYPQKRKVSLDGAEIGTFKNLPPTLLMQYHFTPGKAISPYVGAGINYTRISSVKLLNGTAQLESSSVGLALQAGVDFKIDKKWSLNLDVKKVQIRSDVNTAAGQLSAVKIDPWLIGVGVGYRF
;
A
#
# COMPACT_ATOMS: atom_id res chain seq x y z
N MET A 1 -48.89 -13.64 22.85
CA MET A 1 -48.64 -12.24 23.06
C MET A 1 -47.08 -11.98 23.08
N LYS A 2 -46.36 -12.19 21.99
CA LYS A 2 -44.92 -11.91 21.89
C LYS A 2 -44.44 -11.50 20.48
N LYS A 3 -45.31 -10.84 19.67
CA LYS A 3 -44.96 -10.43 18.28
C LYS A 3 -45.03 -8.91 18.01
N SER A 4 -45.28 -8.06 19.04
CA SER A 4 -45.51 -6.64 18.82
C SER A 4 -44.40 -5.70 19.29
N VAL A 5 -43.29 -6.20 19.82
CA VAL A 5 -42.20 -5.37 20.35
C VAL A 5 -41.09 -5.11 19.35
N LEU A 6 -40.99 -5.89 18.26
CA LEU A 6 -39.94 -5.76 17.27
C LEU A 6 -40.20 -4.70 16.19
N ALA A 7 -41.44 -4.20 16.08
CA ALA A 7 -41.81 -3.21 15.06
C ALA A 7 -41.57 -1.77 15.47
N LEU A 8 -41.41 -1.46 16.76
CA LEU A 8 -41.19 -0.10 17.24
C LEU A 8 -39.72 0.35 17.24
N ALA A 9 -38.78 -0.58 17.16
CA ALA A 9 -37.35 -0.25 17.18
C ALA A 9 -36.79 0.13 15.79
N LEU A 10 -37.49 -0.15 14.69
CA LEU A 10 -37.06 0.21 13.34
C LEU A 10 -37.52 1.61 12.87
N CYS A 11 -38.52 2.20 13.50
CA CYS A 11 -39.05 3.52 13.12
C CYS A 11 -38.32 4.70 13.77
N SER A 12 -37.45 4.46 14.76
CA SER A 12 -36.73 5.54 15.45
C SER A 12 -35.35 5.88 14.83
N LEU A 13 -34.89 5.10 13.82
CA LEU A 13 -33.62 5.41 13.14
C LEU A 13 -33.76 6.29 11.90
N THR A 14 -34.96 6.60 11.44
CA THR A 14 -35.19 7.41 10.24
C THR A 14 -35.41 8.91 10.49
N ALA A 15 -35.51 9.34 11.75
CA ALA A 15 -35.81 10.72 12.10
C ALA A 15 -34.59 11.62 12.39
N LEU A 16 -33.36 11.11 12.25
CA LEU A 16 -32.11 11.87 12.49
C LEU A 16 -31.34 12.28 11.22
N SER A 17 -31.92 12.09 10.04
CA SER A 17 -31.25 12.38 8.76
C SER A 17 -31.61 13.72 8.11
N SER A 18 -32.33 14.60 8.79
CA SER A 18 -32.71 15.89 8.22
C SER A 18 -32.28 17.06 9.12
N GLN A 19 -30.95 17.31 9.17
CA GLN A 19 -30.40 18.65 9.40
C GLN A 19 -28.89 18.61 9.41
N ALA A 20 -28.26 18.81 8.27
CA ALA A 20 -26.97 19.49 8.10
C ALA A 20 -26.64 19.57 6.60
N PHE A 21 -27.45 20.30 5.83
CA PHE A 21 -26.89 21.04 4.70
C PHE A 21 -26.12 22.24 5.24
N ALA A 22 -25.17 21.97 6.17
CA ALA A 22 -24.13 22.93 6.46
C ALA A 22 -23.29 23.01 5.17
N GLN A 23 -23.08 24.21 4.65
CA GLN A 23 -22.21 24.54 3.51
C GLN A 23 -21.00 23.63 3.55
N GLN A 24 -20.96 22.63 2.65
CA GLN A 24 -19.74 21.89 2.39
C GLN A 24 -18.77 22.93 1.84
N VAL A 25 -17.83 23.34 2.66
CA VAL A 25 -16.65 24.06 2.18
C VAL A 25 -16.08 23.14 1.12
N GLN A 26 -16.18 23.54 -0.14
CA GLN A 26 -15.72 22.73 -1.27
C GLN A 26 -14.21 22.59 -1.12
N GLU A 27 -13.78 21.44 -0.61
CA GLU A 27 -12.37 21.10 -0.52
C GLU A 27 -11.83 21.03 -1.95
N GLY A 28 -10.65 21.59 -2.17
CA GLY A 28 -10.01 21.51 -3.48
C GLY A 28 -9.72 20.06 -3.89
N PRO A 29 -9.50 19.79 -5.18
CA PRO A 29 -9.40 18.42 -5.69
C PRO A 29 -8.07 17.73 -5.35
N TRP A 30 -7.04 18.46 -4.96
CA TRP A 30 -5.72 17.90 -4.72
C TRP A 30 -5.45 17.66 -3.23
N LEU A 31 -4.96 16.48 -2.92
CA LEU A 31 -4.48 16.10 -1.60
C LEU A 31 -3.08 15.51 -1.74
N VAL A 32 -2.11 16.09 -1.04
CA VAL A 32 -0.73 15.57 -0.97
C VAL A 32 -0.49 15.05 0.43
N ARG A 33 0.04 13.82 0.54
CA ARG A 33 0.43 13.20 1.81
C ARG A 33 1.93 12.89 1.82
N VAL A 34 2.55 13.09 2.97
CA VAL A 34 3.91 12.62 3.25
C VAL A 34 3.81 11.63 4.40
N ARG A 35 4.31 10.42 4.19
CA ARG A 35 4.22 9.31 5.16
C ARG A 35 5.60 8.75 5.50
N ALA A 36 5.76 8.27 6.73
CA ALA A 36 6.75 7.27 7.07
C ALA A 36 6.10 5.90 6.96
N VAL A 37 6.62 5.04 6.08
CA VAL A 37 6.04 3.74 5.76
C VAL A 37 7.00 2.64 6.14
N HIS A 38 6.54 1.70 6.97
CA HIS A 38 7.24 0.46 7.27
C HIS A 38 6.80 -0.63 6.31
N LEU A 39 7.75 -1.19 5.58
CA LEU A 39 7.55 -2.30 4.66
C LEU A 39 8.01 -3.60 5.30
N ASP A 40 7.08 -4.54 5.43
CA ASP A 40 7.31 -5.90 5.91
C ASP A 40 7.04 -6.91 4.79
N PRO A 41 8.10 -7.54 4.21
CA PRO A 41 7.94 -8.50 3.13
C PRO A 41 7.39 -9.82 3.63
N ALA A 42 6.59 -10.50 2.79
CA ALA A 42 6.07 -11.84 3.10
C ALA A 42 7.16 -12.91 3.14
N ASN A 43 8.32 -12.65 2.53
CA ASN A 43 9.48 -13.54 2.51
C ASN A 43 9.15 -14.97 2.07
N LYS A 44 8.42 -15.10 0.96
CA LYS A 44 8.11 -16.39 0.35
C LYS A 44 8.98 -16.60 -0.89
N SER A 45 9.56 -17.78 -1.01
CA SER A 45 10.31 -18.20 -2.20
C SER A 45 10.09 -19.66 -2.51
N ASP A 46 10.19 -20.02 -3.78
CA ASP A 46 10.23 -21.41 -4.21
C ASP A 46 11.57 -22.06 -3.79
N PRO A 47 11.69 -23.39 -3.83
CA PRO A 47 12.96 -24.06 -3.52
C PRO A 47 14.12 -23.53 -4.39
N VAL A 48 15.25 -23.27 -3.77
CA VAL A 48 16.46 -22.85 -4.46
C VAL A 48 17.01 -24.01 -5.27
N GLY A 49 17.17 -23.84 -6.61
CA GLY A 49 17.56 -24.92 -7.52
C GLY A 49 16.43 -25.92 -7.82
N GLY A 50 15.17 -25.55 -7.54
CA GLY A 50 13.99 -26.37 -7.87
C GLY A 50 13.71 -27.53 -6.90
N THR A 51 14.55 -27.75 -5.89
CA THR A 51 14.43 -28.86 -4.94
C THR A 51 14.68 -28.42 -3.50
N GLY A 52 14.13 -29.16 -2.53
CA GLY A 52 14.34 -28.91 -1.10
C GLY A 52 13.34 -27.93 -0.46
N ALA A 53 13.76 -27.24 0.59
CA ALA A 53 12.90 -26.37 1.37
C ALA A 53 12.54 -25.06 0.64
N THR A 54 11.30 -24.59 0.83
CA THR A 54 10.82 -23.28 0.38
C THR A 54 11.19 -22.17 1.38
N ASN A 55 10.99 -20.90 0.99
CA ASN A 55 11.11 -19.72 1.86
C ASN A 55 12.51 -19.51 2.47
N ARG A 56 13.56 -20.00 1.80
CA ARG A 56 14.95 -19.82 2.20
C ARG A 56 15.51 -18.45 1.84
N LEU A 57 14.96 -17.81 0.79
CA LEU A 57 15.32 -16.46 0.38
C LEU A 57 14.46 -15.45 1.13
N THR A 58 15.10 -14.50 1.82
CA THR A 58 14.43 -13.46 2.59
C THR A 58 14.95 -12.08 2.18
N ILE A 59 14.07 -11.08 2.30
CA ILE A 59 14.36 -9.67 2.03
C ILE A 59 14.12 -8.89 3.32
N ASN A 60 14.97 -7.94 3.64
CA ASN A 60 14.87 -7.17 4.87
C ASN A 60 13.64 -6.24 4.87
N SER A 61 13.01 -6.08 6.02
CA SER A 61 12.06 -5.00 6.28
C SER A 61 12.76 -3.63 6.27
N LYS A 62 12.01 -2.56 6.04
CA LYS A 62 12.58 -1.22 6.00
C LYS A 62 11.50 -0.15 6.19
N THR A 63 11.85 0.90 6.94
CA THR A 63 11.06 2.14 7.00
C THR A 63 11.62 3.15 6.01
N MET A 64 10.72 3.84 5.29
CA MET A 64 11.08 4.78 4.23
C MET A 64 10.03 5.91 4.13
N PRO A 65 10.42 7.10 3.66
CA PRO A 65 9.45 8.14 3.29
C PRO A 65 8.72 7.78 2.00
N GLU A 66 7.46 8.18 1.95
CA GLU A 66 6.54 8.04 0.83
C GLU A 66 5.84 9.37 0.58
N LEU A 67 5.68 9.73 -0.68
CA LEU A 67 4.92 10.89 -1.15
C LEU A 67 3.73 10.41 -1.95
N ASP A 68 2.54 10.86 -1.57
CA ASP A 68 1.30 10.48 -2.24
C ASP A 68 0.60 11.72 -2.77
N ILE A 69 0.15 11.65 -4.00
CA ILE A 69 -0.59 12.71 -4.68
C ILE A 69 -1.94 12.14 -5.09
N SER A 70 -3.02 12.64 -4.48
CA SER A 70 -4.38 12.23 -4.80
C SER A 70 -5.14 13.35 -5.50
N TYR A 71 -5.86 12.99 -6.55
CA TYR A 71 -6.79 13.87 -7.24
C TYR A 71 -8.22 13.36 -7.07
N PHE A 72 -9.09 14.17 -6.50
CA PHE A 72 -10.50 13.86 -6.27
C PHE A 72 -11.35 14.26 -7.46
N PHE A 73 -11.93 13.28 -8.13
CA PHE A 73 -12.92 13.50 -9.22
C PHE A 73 -14.28 13.87 -8.65
N THR A 74 -14.61 13.30 -7.48
CA THR A 74 -15.80 13.57 -6.69
C THR A 74 -15.41 13.63 -5.22
N PRO A 75 -16.27 14.05 -4.29
CA PRO A 75 -15.96 13.98 -2.86
C PRO A 75 -15.58 12.58 -2.37
N HIS A 76 -16.09 11.52 -3.02
CA HIS A 76 -15.87 10.12 -2.64
C HIS A 76 -14.77 9.41 -3.43
N TRP A 77 -14.51 9.81 -4.68
CA TRP A 77 -13.58 9.10 -5.56
C TRP A 77 -12.33 9.90 -5.85
N ALA A 78 -11.18 9.27 -5.66
CA ALA A 78 -9.89 9.85 -5.98
C ALA A 78 -8.96 8.84 -6.66
N ALA A 79 -8.08 9.33 -7.55
CA ALA A 79 -6.90 8.60 -7.96
C ALA A 79 -5.72 9.02 -7.09
N GLU A 80 -4.93 8.08 -6.62
CA GLU A 80 -3.72 8.32 -5.84
C GLU A 80 -2.50 7.75 -6.56
N LEU A 81 -1.49 8.59 -6.75
CA LEU A 81 -0.16 8.18 -7.21
C LEU A 81 0.78 8.17 -6.01
N ILE A 82 1.34 7.00 -5.73
CA ILE A 82 2.29 6.76 -4.64
C ILE A 82 3.70 6.74 -5.21
N LEU A 83 4.57 7.54 -4.62
CA LEU A 83 5.96 7.71 -5.04
C LEU A 83 6.90 7.52 -3.84
N THR A 84 8.07 6.96 -4.12
CA THR A 84 9.19 6.88 -3.19
C THR A 84 10.51 6.97 -3.96
N TYR A 85 11.64 6.97 -3.28
CA TYR A 85 12.94 6.89 -3.95
C TYR A 85 13.41 5.43 -4.08
N PRO A 86 14.40 5.11 -4.95
CA PRO A 86 14.91 3.75 -5.11
C PRO A 86 15.46 3.19 -3.79
N GLN A 87 14.84 2.10 -3.31
CA GLN A 87 15.13 1.47 -2.02
C GLN A 87 16.16 0.36 -2.19
N LYS A 88 17.32 0.48 -1.50
CA LYS A 88 18.27 -0.63 -1.41
C LYS A 88 17.72 -1.70 -0.46
N ARG A 89 17.69 -2.94 -0.91
CA ARG A 89 17.24 -4.13 -0.18
C ARG A 89 18.38 -5.13 -0.07
N LYS A 90 18.42 -5.85 1.05
CA LYS A 90 19.31 -6.98 1.29
C LYS A 90 18.55 -8.27 1.02
N VAL A 91 19.23 -9.21 0.38
CA VAL A 91 18.73 -10.57 0.18
C VAL A 91 19.58 -11.51 1.00
N SER A 92 18.94 -12.39 1.74
CA SER A 92 19.61 -13.40 2.54
C SER A 92 19.12 -14.80 2.15
N LEU A 93 20.00 -15.76 2.16
CA LEU A 93 19.71 -17.18 2.02
C LEU A 93 20.05 -17.87 3.35
N ASP A 94 19.05 -18.49 3.98
CA ASP A 94 19.18 -19.12 5.29
C ASP A 94 19.79 -18.19 6.36
N GLY A 95 19.44 -16.89 6.29
CA GLY A 95 19.96 -15.86 7.20
C GLY A 95 21.30 -15.24 6.81
N ALA A 96 22.06 -15.82 5.89
CA ALA A 96 23.31 -15.24 5.38
C ALA A 96 23.03 -14.25 4.24
N GLU A 97 23.56 -13.02 4.31
CA GLU A 97 23.40 -12.01 3.24
C GLU A 97 24.15 -12.50 1.98
N ILE A 98 23.42 -12.68 0.87
CA ILE A 98 23.95 -13.09 -0.42
C ILE A 98 24.02 -11.95 -1.43
N GLY A 99 23.57 -10.75 -1.04
CA GLY A 99 23.68 -9.57 -1.89
C GLY A 99 22.55 -8.55 -1.71
N THR A 100 22.50 -7.61 -2.65
CA THR A 100 21.55 -6.48 -2.60
C THR A 100 21.00 -6.15 -3.97
N PHE A 101 19.84 -5.48 -3.98
CA PHE A 101 19.26 -4.84 -5.16
C PHE A 101 18.59 -3.53 -4.79
N LYS A 102 18.19 -2.75 -5.79
CA LYS A 102 17.33 -1.57 -5.58
C LYS A 102 15.98 -1.79 -6.22
N ASN A 103 14.90 -1.35 -5.55
CA ASN A 103 13.56 -1.34 -6.10
C ASN A 103 12.92 0.04 -5.99
N LEU A 104 12.14 0.42 -6.99
CA LEU A 104 11.33 1.63 -7.04
C LEU A 104 9.90 1.22 -7.42
N PRO A 105 8.95 1.20 -6.47
CA PRO A 105 7.59 0.71 -6.68
C PRO A 105 6.53 1.81 -6.81
N PRO A 106 6.49 2.66 -7.88
CA PRO A 106 5.34 3.53 -8.08
C PRO A 106 4.05 2.71 -8.13
N THR A 107 3.01 3.25 -7.49
CA THR A 107 1.71 2.59 -7.38
C THR A 107 0.60 3.58 -7.71
N LEU A 108 -0.34 3.17 -8.55
CA LEU A 108 -1.52 3.95 -8.90
C LEU A 108 -2.75 3.24 -8.35
N LEU A 109 -3.53 3.96 -7.53
CA LEU A 109 -4.73 3.45 -6.89
C LEU A 109 -5.95 4.30 -7.24
N MET A 110 -7.10 3.67 -7.32
CA MET A 110 -8.40 4.31 -7.21
C MET A 110 -8.88 4.15 -5.78
N GLN A 111 -9.21 5.25 -5.11
CA GLN A 111 -9.68 5.29 -3.73
C GLN A 111 -11.16 5.65 -3.64
N TYR A 112 -11.84 5.06 -2.68
CA TYR A 112 -13.19 5.45 -2.26
C TYR A 112 -13.18 5.92 -0.81
N HIS A 113 -13.57 7.18 -0.57
CA HIS A 113 -13.69 7.81 0.74
C HIS A 113 -15.13 7.73 1.23
N PHE A 114 -15.35 7.10 2.39
CA PHE A 114 -16.69 6.83 2.92
C PHE A 114 -17.37 8.08 3.49
N THR A 115 -16.61 8.94 4.15
CA THR A 115 -17.14 10.12 4.86
C THR A 115 -16.35 11.38 4.51
N PRO A 116 -16.42 11.83 3.24
CA PRO A 116 -15.73 13.05 2.83
C PRO A 116 -16.24 14.25 3.62
N GLY A 117 -15.36 15.20 3.92
CA GLY A 117 -15.70 16.41 4.67
C GLY A 117 -15.86 16.22 6.20
N LYS A 118 -15.88 15.00 6.73
CA LYS A 118 -15.97 14.72 8.17
C LYS A 118 -14.60 14.75 8.85
N ALA A 119 -14.60 14.88 10.18
CA ALA A 119 -13.38 14.85 11.00
C ALA A 119 -12.59 13.54 10.85
N ILE A 120 -13.29 12.43 10.64
CA ILE A 120 -12.70 11.11 10.40
C ILE A 120 -13.19 10.64 9.03
N SER A 121 -12.27 10.39 8.12
CA SER A 121 -12.57 9.97 6.74
C SER A 121 -11.83 8.68 6.40
N PRO A 122 -12.43 7.51 6.67
CA PRO A 122 -11.89 6.24 6.24
C PRO A 122 -12.01 6.09 4.72
N TYR A 123 -11.06 5.34 4.13
CA TYR A 123 -11.04 5.05 2.71
C TYR A 123 -10.50 3.65 2.43
N VAL A 124 -10.82 3.13 1.27
CA VAL A 124 -10.23 1.92 0.69
C VAL A 124 -9.75 2.23 -0.72
N GLY A 125 -8.77 1.49 -1.17
CA GLY A 125 -8.21 1.66 -2.51
C GLY A 125 -7.79 0.34 -3.15
N ALA A 126 -7.84 0.32 -4.47
CA ALA A 126 -7.33 -0.79 -5.28
C ALA A 126 -6.67 -0.25 -6.54
N GLY A 127 -5.65 -0.93 -7.03
CA GLY A 127 -4.95 -0.50 -8.23
C GLY A 127 -3.76 -1.38 -8.60
N ILE A 128 -2.81 -0.78 -9.30
CA ILE A 128 -1.66 -1.45 -9.88
C ILE A 128 -0.37 -0.87 -9.33
N ASN A 129 0.58 -1.77 -9.09
CA ASN A 129 1.96 -1.44 -8.76
C ASN A 129 2.85 -1.81 -9.94
N TYR A 130 3.77 -0.92 -10.30
CA TYR A 130 4.88 -1.20 -11.20
C TYR A 130 6.19 -1.06 -10.44
N THR A 131 6.87 -2.15 -10.14
CA THR A 131 8.16 -2.11 -9.44
C THR A 131 9.31 -2.24 -10.44
N ARG A 132 10.16 -1.22 -10.51
CA ARG A 132 11.42 -1.30 -11.24
C ARG A 132 12.51 -1.84 -10.30
N ILE A 133 13.22 -2.89 -10.75
CA ILE A 133 14.35 -3.51 -10.04
C ILE A 133 15.65 -3.12 -10.75
N SER A 134 16.67 -2.75 -10.01
CA SER A 134 17.94 -2.28 -10.54
C SER A 134 19.10 -2.54 -9.57
N SER A 135 20.33 -2.31 -10.04
CA SER A 135 21.55 -2.45 -9.23
C SER A 135 21.62 -3.78 -8.50
N VAL A 136 21.28 -4.87 -9.19
CA VAL A 136 21.32 -6.24 -8.66
C VAL A 136 22.78 -6.66 -8.47
N LYS A 137 23.11 -7.06 -7.24
CA LYS A 137 24.43 -7.58 -6.84
C LYS A 137 24.18 -8.80 -5.96
N LEU A 138 23.84 -9.92 -6.59
CA LEU A 138 23.57 -11.19 -5.92
C LEU A 138 24.63 -12.21 -6.29
N LEU A 139 25.06 -13.04 -5.32
CA LEU A 139 26.03 -14.12 -5.50
C LEU A 139 27.27 -13.65 -6.30
N ASN A 140 27.86 -12.51 -5.90
CA ASN A 140 29.01 -11.89 -6.59
C ASN A 140 28.78 -11.59 -8.08
N GLY A 141 27.51 -11.31 -8.47
CA GLY A 141 27.10 -10.96 -9.82
C GLY A 141 26.70 -12.13 -10.70
N THR A 142 26.71 -13.36 -10.17
CA THR A 142 26.33 -14.57 -10.93
C THR A 142 24.82 -14.79 -10.99
N ALA A 143 24.03 -14.11 -10.13
CA ALA A 143 22.59 -14.17 -10.15
C ALA A 143 21.98 -12.79 -10.49
N GLN A 144 20.90 -12.82 -11.26
CA GLN A 144 20.14 -11.66 -11.73
C GLN A 144 18.69 -11.75 -11.22
N LEU A 145 18.03 -10.59 -11.10
CA LEU A 145 16.59 -10.48 -10.88
C LEU A 145 15.93 -9.94 -12.14
N GLU A 146 14.67 -10.27 -12.37
CA GLU A 146 13.89 -9.58 -13.38
C GLU A 146 13.90 -8.07 -13.14
N SER A 147 14.01 -7.28 -14.21
CA SER A 147 14.17 -5.83 -14.14
C SER A 147 12.91 -5.08 -13.68
N SER A 148 11.75 -5.74 -13.74
CA SER A 148 10.47 -5.14 -13.34
C SER A 148 9.47 -6.21 -12.87
N SER A 149 8.50 -5.75 -12.09
CA SER A 149 7.36 -6.54 -11.62
C SER A 149 6.10 -5.69 -11.73
N VAL A 150 5.02 -6.26 -12.23
CA VAL A 150 3.69 -5.66 -12.22
C VAL A 150 2.80 -6.48 -11.31
N GLY A 151 2.05 -5.82 -10.44
CA GLY A 151 1.17 -6.50 -9.51
C GLY A 151 -0.01 -5.65 -9.08
N LEU A 152 -0.93 -6.25 -8.35
CA LEU A 152 -2.07 -5.56 -7.75
C LEU A 152 -1.66 -4.93 -6.43
N ALA A 153 -2.35 -3.84 -6.08
CA ALA A 153 -2.24 -3.18 -4.79
C ALA A 153 -3.63 -2.98 -4.18
N LEU A 154 -3.75 -3.27 -2.89
CA LEU A 154 -4.94 -2.99 -2.08
C LEU A 154 -4.53 -2.08 -0.93
N GLN A 155 -5.44 -1.17 -0.56
CA GLN A 155 -5.19 -0.16 0.44
C GLN A 155 -6.41 0.02 1.34
N ALA A 156 -6.18 0.30 2.60
CA ALA A 156 -7.17 0.81 3.53
C ALA A 156 -6.51 1.85 4.45
N GLY A 157 -7.21 2.94 4.71
CA GLY A 157 -6.66 3.98 5.56
C GLY A 157 -7.72 4.91 6.13
N VAL A 158 -7.26 5.86 6.92
CA VAL A 158 -8.11 6.86 7.54
C VAL A 158 -7.38 8.20 7.65
N ASP A 159 -8.06 9.27 7.26
CA ASP A 159 -7.63 10.64 7.48
C ASP A 159 -8.36 11.22 8.70
N PHE A 160 -7.59 11.77 9.64
CA PHE A 160 -8.09 12.53 10.79
C PHE A 160 -7.84 14.01 10.52
N LYS A 161 -8.87 14.78 10.23
CA LYS A 161 -8.75 16.21 9.96
C LYS A 161 -8.35 16.98 11.22
N ILE A 162 -7.25 17.74 11.12
CA ILE A 162 -6.80 18.68 12.14
C ILE A 162 -7.51 20.01 11.95
N ASP A 163 -7.60 20.45 10.70
CA ASP A 163 -8.28 21.68 10.28
C ASP A 163 -8.87 21.52 8.86
N LYS A 164 -9.18 22.64 8.17
CA LYS A 164 -9.74 22.65 6.81
C LYS A 164 -8.80 22.07 5.75
N LYS A 165 -7.49 22.08 5.98
CA LYS A 165 -6.46 21.69 4.99
C LYS A 165 -5.57 20.55 5.46
N TRP A 166 -5.29 20.45 6.75
CA TRP A 166 -4.37 19.47 7.30
C TRP A 166 -5.07 18.25 7.87
N SER A 167 -4.50 17.10 7.68
CA SER A 167 -4.93 15.84 8.26
C SER A 167 -3.76 15.00 8.74
N LEU A 168 -3.98 14.19 9.77
CA LEU A 168 -3.14 13.02 10.08
C LEU A 168 -3.69 11.84 9.28
N ASN A 169 -2.80 10.97 8.82
CA ASN A 169 -3.17 9.80 8.05
C ASN A 169 -2.56 8.54 8.63
N LEU A 170 -3.37 7.49 8.71
CA LEU A 170 -2.95 6.11 8.95
C LEU A 170 -3.34 5.27 7.73
N ASP A 171 -2.42 4.41 7.29
CA ASP A 171 -2.57 3.68 6.04
C ASP A 171 -1.98 2.27 6.13
N VAL A 172 -2.65 1.31 5.55
CA VAL A 172 -2.17 -0.07 5.37
C VAL A 172 -2.35 -0.47 3.92
N LYS A 173 -1.28 -0.98 3.32
CA LYS A 173 -1.30 -1.48 1.93
C LYS A 173 -0.80 -2.91 1.86
N LYS A 174 -1.39 -3.68 0.95
CA LYS A 174 -0.88 -4.97 0.48
C LYS A 174 -0.55 -4.83 -0.99
N VAL A 175 0.72 -5.08 -1.35
CA VAL A 175 1.21 -4.93 -2.72
C VAL A 175 1.77 -6.25 -3.21
N GLN A 176 1.43 -6.67 -4.42
CA GLN A 176 2.03 -7.83 -5.06
C GLN A 176 3.31 -7.39 -5.77
N ILE A 177 4.45 -7.96 -5.34
CA ILE A 177 5.75 -7.75 -5.97
C ILE A 177 6.44 -9.10 -6.06
N ARG A 178 6.70 -9.57 -7.28
CA ARG A 178 7.31 -10.87 -7.55
C ARG A 178 8.46 -10.71 -8.52
N SER A 179 9.48 -11.53 -8.37
CA SER A 179 10.63 -11.50 -9.26
C SER A 179 11.30 -12.86 -9.29
N ASP A 180 11.69 -13.29 -10.48
CA ASP A 180 12.47 -14.50 -10.65
C ASP A 180 13.95 -14.20 -10.46
N VAL A 181 14.62 -15.09 -9.74
CA VAL A 181 16.06 -15.11 -9.57
C VAL A 181 16.63 -16.04 -10.64
N ASN A 182 17.42 -15.50 -11.54
CA ASN A 182 18.00 -16.24 -12.68
C ASN A 182 19.51 -16.30 -12.57
N THR A 183 20.10 -17.41 -13.04
CA THR A 183 21.53 -17.61 -13.21
C THR A 183 21.83 -18.01 -14.65
N ALA A 184 23.11 -18.14 -15.01
CA ALA A 184 23.50 -18.65 -16.32
C ALA A 184 22.99 -20.09 -16.58
N ALA A 185 22.73 -20.87 -15.53
CA ALA A 185 22.17 -22.22 -15.60
C ALA A 185 20.63 -22.26 -15.71
N GLY A 186 19.96 -21.10 -15.65
CA GLY A 186 18.49 -20.97 -15.69
C GLY A 186 17.92 -20.35 -14.42
N GLN A 187 16.59 -20.47 -14.26
CA GLN A 187 15.87 -19.96 -13.10
C GLN A 187 16.29 -20.69 -11.82
N LEU A 188 16.76 -19.95 -10.85
CA LEU A 188 17.19 -20.46 -9.56
C LEU A 188 16.04 -20.57 -8.56
N SER A 189 15.16 -19.54 -8.51
CA SER A 189 14.01 -19.49 -7.60
C SER A 189 13.06 -18.36 -8.01
N ALA A 190 11.79 -18.46 -7.66
CA ALA A 190 10.84 -17.35 -7.71
C ALA A 190 10.65 -16.76 -6.32
N VAL A 191 10.81 -15.44 -6.21
CA VAL A 191 10.67 -14.70 -4.94
C VAL A 191 9.38 -13.90 -4.94
N LYS A 192 8.56 -14.08 -3.91
CA LYS A 192 7.32 -13.36 -3.65
C LYS A 192 7.56 -12.42 -2.47
N ILE A 193 7.86 -11.15 -2.77
CA ILE A 193 8.09 -10.12 -1.76
C ILE A 193 6.77 -9.79 -1.08
N ASP A 194 5.72 -9.56 -1.88
CA ASP A 194 4.32 -9.34 -1.51
C ASP A 194 4.17 -8.62 -0.14
N PRO A 195 4.72 -7.40 0.03
CA PRO A 195 4.86 -6.78 1.34
C PRO A 195 3.52 -6.30 1.90
N TRP A 196 3.45 -6.25 3.23
CA TRP A 196 2.59 -5.31 3.95
C TRP A 196 3.34 -3.99 4.14
N LEU A 197 2.63 -2.87 3.93
CA LEU A 197 3.13 -1.53 4.18
C LEU A 197 2.20 -0.86 5.17
N ILE A 198 2.76 -0.38 6.28
CA ILE A 198 2.03 0.34 7.32
C ILE A 198 2.60 1.75 7.36
N GLY A 199 1.76 2.75 7.14
CA GLY A 199 2.15 4.15 7.03
C GLY A 199 1.47 5.05 8.04
N VAL A 200 2.20 6.05 8.49
CA VAL A 200 1.69 7.17 9.26
C VAL A 200 2.24 8.46 8.66
N GLY A 201 1.43 9.49 8.56
CA GLY A 201 1.85 10.74 7.95
C GLY A 201 0.88 11.89 8.10
N VAL A 202 1.17 12.94 7.34
CA VAL A 202 0.37 14.16 7.28
C VAL A 202 -0.08 14.41 5.86
N GLY A 203 -1.30 14.92 5.71
CA GLY A 203 -1.88 15.31 4.43
C GLY A 203 -2.21 16.79 4.41
N TYR A 204 -2.07 17.38 3.23
CA TYR A 204 -2.46 18.76 2.96
C TYR A 204 -3.40 18.81 1.75
N ARG A 205 -4.59 19.38 1.96
CA ARG A 205 -5.61 19.58 0.94
C ARG A 205 -5.54 21.01 0.38
N PHE A 206 -5.43 21.12 -0.94
CA PHE A 206 -5.36 22.43 -1.63
C PHE A 206 -6.75 22.96 -1.95
#